data_2417ce7c2cb2fefa836dafddf26ea165
#
_entry.id   2417ce7c2cb2fefa836dafddf26ea165
#
_cell.length_a   1.000
_cell.length_b   1.000
_cell.length_c   1.000
_cell.angle_alpha   90.00
_cell.angle_beta   90.00
_cell.angle_gamma   90.00
#
_symmetry.space_group_name_H-M   'P 1'
#
loop_
_entity.id
_entity.type
_entity.pdbx_description
1 polymer ?
#
loop_
_entity_poly.entity_id
_entity_poly.type
_entity_poly.pdbx_seq_one_letter_code
_entity_poly.pdbx_strand_id
1 'polypeptide(L)'
;MSNSGNLEVLIPRSLCEIENAYALKVDDENLASVFVAWEKGIVSELKPINIENKKPRKILFPRFVETHSHFDKSFTVGEFPNFKSNYQEALSVNLEEHKTRTSNKVLERAEKSLNLAIKNGYRAIRSHVDTYESQDNNIWDELFKLQKKYSSKLKLQFVALAPLDFWDTPHGEELARMFSNGKGILGGVLVPPFVNKSKIKHLLSKTLLLADKYKLEIDLHIDESPIEPGAGIKVLLETIDKLNIKV
;
A
#
# COMPACT_ATOMS: atom_id res chain seq x y z
N MET A 1 -0.46 -12.35 -23.05
CA MET A 1 -1.07 -13.64 -22.67
C MET A 1 -2.29 -13.83 -23.55
N SER A 2 -2.56 -15.05 -24.00
CA SER A 2 -3.76 -15.35 -24.77
C SER A 2 -5.01 -15.04 -23.92
N ASN A 3 -6.03 -14.47 -24.55
CA ASN A 3 -7.28 -14.09 -23.89
C ASN A 3 -8.10 -15.32 -23.44
N SER A 4 -7.69 -16.52 -23.85
CA SER A 4 -8.27 -17.81 -23.49
C SER A 4 -7.19 -18.90 -23.42
N GLY A 5 -7.42 -19.93 -22.63
CA GLY A 5 -6.51 -21.05 -22.43
C GLY A 5 -6.93 -21.98 -21.30
N ASN A 6 -6.10 -22.98 -21.05
CA ASN A 6 -6.27 -23.88 -19.92
C ASN A 6 -4.91 -24.32 -19.34
N LEU A 7 -4.91 -24.77 -18.10
CA LEU A 7 -3.74 -25.29 -17.40
C LEU A 7 -4.17 -26.35 -16.36
N GLU A 8 -3.29 -27.32 -16.12
CA GLU A 8 -3.31 -28.17 -14.94
C GLU A 8 -2.36 -27.58 -13.90
N VAL A 9 -2.87 -27.29 -12.71
CA VAL A 9 -2.14 -26.56 -11.67
C VAL A 9 -2.48 -27.07 -10.27
N LEU A 10 -1.60 -26.75 -9.32
CA LEU A 10 -1.92 -26.79 -7.91
C LEU A 10 -2.56 -25.45 -7.52
N ILE A 11 -3.56 -25.49 -6.64
CA ILE A 11 -4.16 -24.28 -6.08
C ILE A 11 -4.36 -24.48 -4.57
N PRO A 12 -4.03 -23.48 -3.71
CA PRO A 12 -4.38 -23.56 -2.30
C PRO A 12 -5.89 -23.72 -2.14
N ARG A 13 -6.32 -24.76 -1.40
CA ARG A 13 -7.73 -25.06 -1.22
C ARG A 13 -8.53 -23.86 -0.67
N SER A 14 -7.92 -23.07 0.21
CA SER A 14 -8.51 -21.88 0.79
C SER A 14 -8.84 -20.76 -0.24
N LEU A 15 -8.28 -20.85 -1.44
CA LEU A 15 -8.52 -19.91 -2.55
C LEU A 15 -9.50 -20.44 -3.60
N CYS A 16 -10.06 -21.65 -3.38
CA CYS A 16 -11.03 -22.26 -4.28
C CYS A 16 -12.45 -21.99 -3.79
N GLU A 17 -13.22 -21.21 -4.53
CA GLU A 17 -14.65 -21.06 -4.34
C GLU A 17 -15.39 -21.94 -5.36
N ILE A 18 -15.50 -23.23 -5.03
CA ILE A 18 -16.24 -24.23 -5.82
C ILE A 18 -17.33 -24.81 -4.92
N GLU A 19 -18.51 -25.11 -5.52
CA GLU A 19 -19.48 -25.98 -4.86
C GLU A 19 -18.78 -27.28 -4.44
N ASN A 20 -18.77 -27.61 -3.14
CA ASN A 20 -18.02 -28.72 -2.56
C ASN A 20 -16.48 -28.59 -2.58
N ALA A 21 -15.91 -27.40 -2.42
CA ALA A 21 -14.46 -27.21 -2.25
C ALA A 21 -13.86 -28.12 -1.14
N TYR A 22 -14.66 -28.52 -0.15
CA TYR A 22 -14.28 -29.48 0.90
C TYR A 22 -14.10 -30.92 0.39
N ALA A 23 -14.62 -31.26 -0.78
CA ALA A 23 -14.43 -32.56 -1.40
C ALA A 23 -13.15 -32.66 -2.25
N LEU A 24 -12.43 -31.55 -2.45
CA LEU A 24 -11.15 -31.56 -3.14
C LEU A 24 -10.11 -32.33 -2.32
N LYS A 25 -9.52 -33.37 -2.91
CA LYS A 25 -8.34 -34.01 -2.33
C LYS A 25 -7.19 -33.05 -2.35
N VAL A 26 -6.55 -32.87 -1.24
CA VAL A 26 -5.38 -31.99 -1.06
C VAL A 26 -4.17 -32.82 -0.64
N ASP A 27 -2.98 -32.30 -0.91
CA ASP A 27 -1.73 -32.82 -0.39
C ASP A 27 -1.42 -32.29 1.03
N ASP A 28 -0.26 -32.68 1.58
CA ASP A 28 0.19 -32.27 2.92
C ASP A 28 0.39 -30.75 3.07
N GLU A 29 0.55 -30.03 1.95
CA GLU A 29 0.64 -28.58 1.89
C GLU A 29 -0.73 -27.89 1.69
N ASN A 30 -1.82 -28.65 1.75
CA ASN A 30 -3.19 -28.18 1.52
C ASN A 30 -3.44 -27.63 0.09
N LEU A 31 -2.71 -28.17 -0.89
CA LEU A 31 -2.84 -27.85 -2.30
C LEU A 31 -3.71 -28.88 -3.02
N ALA A 32 -4.68 -28.41 -3.78
CA ALA A 32 -5.51 -29.23 -4.65
C ALA A 32 -4.98 -29.21 -6.09
N SER A 33 -5.00 -30.38 -6.75
CA SER A 33 -4.70 -30.47 -8.17
C SER A 33 -5.98 -30.22 -8.99
N VAL A 34 -5.93 -29.23 -9.85
CA VAL A 34 -7.11 -28.79 -10.61
C VAL A 34 -6.76 -28.49 -12.08
N PHE A 35 -7.74 -28.71 -12.94
CA PHE A 35 -7.77 -28.14 -14.27
C PHE A 35 -8.48 -26.78 -14.19
N VAL A 36 -7.87 -25.75 -14.79
CA VAL A 36 -8.42 -24.40 -14.88
C VAL A 36 -8.49 -24.01 -16.36
N ALA A 37 -9.65 -23.58 -16.81
CA ALA A 37 -9.81 -22.95 -18.11
C ALA A 37 -10.29 -21.50 -17.94
N TRP A 38 -9.92 -20.64 -18.89
CA TRP A 38 -10.37 -19.26 -18.94
C TRP A 38 -10.69 -18.82 -20.36
N GLU A 39 -11.69 -17.96 -20.44
CA GLU A 39 -12.09 -17.29 -21.68
C GLU A 39 -12.23 -15.78 -21.43
N LYS A 40 -11.72 -14.98 -22.37
CA LYS A 40 -11.73 -13.51 -22.26
C LYS A 40 -11.18 -12.97 -20.90
N GLY A 41 -10.18 -13.69 -20.35
CA GLY A 41 -9.55 -13.33 -19.09
C GLY A 41 -10.35 -13.69 -17.82
N ILE A 42 -11.45 -14.41 -17.94
CA ILE A 42 -12.30 -14.87 -16.85
C ILE A 42 -12.18 -16.38 -16.72
N VAL A 43 -12.04 -16.91 -15.50
CA VAL A 43 -12.08 -18.37 -15.29
C VAL A 43 -13.46 -18.88 -15.65
N SER A 44 -13.51 -19.76 -16.64
CA SER A 44 -14.74 -20.38 -17.16
C SER A 44 -14.96 -21.78 -16.61
N GLU A 45 -13.91 -22.47 -16.20
CA GLU A 45 -13.98 -23.80 -15.65
C GLU A 45 -12.89 -24.01 -14.60
N LEU A 46 -13.26 -24.66 -13.50
CA LEU A 46 -12.36 -25.15 -12.46
C LEU A 46 -12.87 -26.53 -12.00
N LYS A 47 -12.09 -27.57 -12.21
CA LYS A 47 -12.47 -28.92 -11.81
C LYS A 47 -11.29 -29.72 -11.24
N PRO A 48 -11.53 -30.65 -10.29
CA PRO A 48 -10.47 -31.51 -9.77
C PRO A 48 -9.91 -32.41 -10.90
N ILE A 49 -8.62 -32.68 -10.80
CA ILE A 49 -7.98 -33.72 -11.62
C ILE A 49 -7.49 -34.86 -10.75
N ASN A 50 -7.62 -36.09 -11.26
CA ASN A 50 -7.10 -37.27 -10.57
C ASN A 50 -5.60 -37.41 -10.83
N ILE A 51 -4.79 -37.48 -9.75
CA ILE A 51 -3.32 -37.52 -9.83
C ILE A 51 -2.87 -38.98 -9.75
N GLU A 52 -3.17 -39.80 -10.73
CA GLU A 52 -2.62 -41.18 -10.69
C GLU A 52 -1.16 -41.25 -11.15
N ASN A 53 -0.69 -40.32 -12.01
CA ASN A 53 0.62 -40.46 -12.65
C ASN A 53 1.52 -39.22 -12.67
N LYS A 54 1.04 -37.98 -12.47
CA LYS A 54 1.88 -36.77 -12.50
C LYS A 54 1.27 -35.57 -11.81
N LYS A 55 1.80 -35.21 -10.65
CA LYS A 55 1.42 -34.00 -9.93
C LYS A 55 1.81 -32.73 -10.73
N PRO A 56 0.91 -31.74 -10.93
CA PRO A 56 1.27 -30.47 -11.52
C PRO A 56 2.42 -29.79 -10.73
N ARG A 57 3.31 -29.10 -11.45
CA ARG A 57 4.46 -28.41 -10.84
C ARG A 57 4.26 -26.89 -10.64
N LYS A 58 3.16 -26.36 -11.17
CA LYS A 58 2.85 -24.93 -11.09
C LYS A 58 1.78 -24.70 -10.04
N ILE A 59 1.99 -23.72 -9.20
CA ILE A 59 0.98 -23.25 -8.24
C ILE A 59 0.31 -22.01 -8.84
N LEU A 60 -1.02 -21.98 -8.85
CA LEU A 60 -1.81 -20.82 -9.28
C LEU A 60 -2.25 -20.01 -8.07
N PHE A 61 -1.95 -18.72 -8.09
CA PHE A 61 -2.42 -17.73 -7.11
C PHE A 61 -3.17 -16.60 -7.79
N PRO A 62 -4.11 -15.95 -7.10
CA PRO A 62 -4.58 -14.62 -7.50
C PRO A 62 -3.40 -13.65 -7.58
N ARG A 63 -3.52 -12.63 -8.44
CA ARG A 63 -2.53 -11.55 -8.46
C ARG A 63 -2.47 -10.84 -7.10
N PHE A 64 -1.27 -10.50 -6.66
CA PHE A 64 -1.03 -9.92 -5.34
C PHE A 64 -1.51 -8.48 -5.21
N VAL A 65 -1.78 -8.08 -3.98
CA VAL A 65 -2.05 -6.70 -3.59
C VAL A 65 -1.00 -6.30 -2.56
N GLU A 66 -0.25 -5.23 -2.85
CA GLU A 66 0.66 -4.61 -1.89
C GLU A 66 -0.06 -3.46 -1.21
N THR A 67 -0.30 -3.59 0.07
CA THR A 67 -1.08 -2.60 0.83
C THR A 67 -0.24 -1.50 1.44
N HIS A 68 1.11 -1.67 1.49
CA HIS A 68 2.02 -0.73 2.13
C HIS A 68 3.40 -0.75 1.49
N SER A 69 3.73 0.29 0.75
CA SER A 69 5.04 0.47 0.14
C SER A 69 5.47 1.94 0.14
N HIS A 70 6.76 2.20 -0.14
CA HIS A 70 7.33 3.54 -0.23
C HIS A 70 8.16 3.64 -1.50
N PHE A 71 7.56 4.06 -2.60
CA PHE A 71 8.22 4.12 -3.90
C PHE A 71 9.23 5.26 -4.02
N ASP A 72 8.97 6.37 -3.34
CA ASP A 72 9.81 7.56 -3.30
C ASP A 72 11.23 7.30 -2.79
N LYS A 73 11.37 6.35 -1.86
CA LYS A 73 12.63 5.96 -1.21
C LYS A 73 13.07 4.53 -1.49
N SER A 74 12.52 3.89 -2.52
CA SER A 74 12.96 2.57 -2.98
C SER A 74 14.32 2.63 -3.67
N PHE A 75 15.05 1.51 -3.65
CA PHE A 75 16.35 1.34 -4.31
C PHE A 75 17.47 2.25 -3.80
N THR A 76 17.39 2.73 -2.58
CA THR A 76 18.35 3.67 -2.00
C THR A 76 19.48 2.98 -1.23
N VAL A 77 19.36 1.71 -0.90
CA VAL A 77 20.29 0.96 -0.03
C VAL A 77 21.74 0.97 -0.52
N GLY A 78 21.99 1.09 -1.83
CA GLY A 78 23.33 1.15 -2.40
C GLY A 78 24.07 2.46 -2.10
N GLU A 79 23.32 3.57 -1.99
CA GLU A 79 23.85 4.91 -1.68
C GLU A 79 23.72 5.22 -0.18
N PHE A 80 22.68 4.74 0.45
CA PHE A 80 22.30 5.02 1.83
C PHE A 80 22.02 3.71 2.60
N PRO A 81 23.08 2.95 2.95
CA PRO A 81 22.91 1.66 3.63
C PRO A 81 22.56 1.82 5.11
N ASN A 82 21.69 0.93 5.61
CA ASN A 82 21.37 0.77 7.02
C ASN A 82 22.19 -0.39 7.61
N PHE A 83 23.40 -0.12 8.07
CA PHE A 83 24.32 -1.15 8.58
C PHE A 83 23.95 -1.72 9.95
N LYS A 84 23.31 -0.92 10.82
CA LYS A 84 22.94 -1.38 12.17
C LYS A 84 21.61 -2.12 12.19
N SER A 85 20.87 -2.10 11.09
CA SER A 85 19.58 -2.82 10.92
C SER A 85 18.58 -2.54 12.04
N ASN A 86 18.56 -1.30 12.56
CA ASN A 86 17.58 -0.84 13.56
C ASN A 86 16.78 0.35 13.06
N TYR A 87 15.66 0.63 13.72
CA TYR A 87 14.72 1.67 13.31
C TYR A 87 15.34 3.08 13.34
N GLN A 88 16.13 3.41 14.39
CA GLN A 88 16.73 4.73 14.55
C GLN A 88 17.71 5.03 13.41
N GLU A 89 18.53 4.04 13.02
CA GLU A 89 19.43 4.21 11.89
C GLU A 89 18.64 4.28 10.56
N ALA A 90 17.62 3.45 10.37
CA ALA A 90 16.77 3.51 9.19
C ALA A 90 16.15 4.91 9.02
N LEU A 91 15.64 5.50 10.11
CA LEU A 91 15.11 6.86 10.10
C LEU A 91 16.20 7.90 9.78
N SER A 92 17.37 7.80 10.42
CA SER A 92 18.51 8.70 10.16
C SER A 92 18.95 8.65 8.71
N VAL A 93 19.09 7.45 8.15
CA VAL A 93 19.47 7.21 6.75
C VAL A 93 18.41 7.77 5.79
N ASN A 94 17.12 7.62 6.11
CA ASN A 94 16.05 8.20 5.31
C ASN A 94 16.09 9.74 5.31
N LEU A 95 16.40 10.36 6.46
CA LEU A 95 16.56 11.82 6.56
C LEU A 95 17.78 12.34 5.78
N GLU A 96 18.89 11.59 5.76
CA GLU A 96 20.05 11.94 4.92
C GLU A 96 19.73 11.81 3.42
N GLU A 97 19.07 10.73 3.02
CA GLU A 97 18.63 10.51 1.64
C GLU A 97 17.68 11.63 1.19
N HIS A 98 16.76 12.04 2.07
CA HIS A 98 15.80 13.11 1.79
C HIS A 98 16.46 14.42 1.35
N LYS A 99 17.62 14.77 1.91
CA LYS A 99 18.37 15.98 1.51
C LYS A 99 18.79 15.99 0.04
N THR A 100 18.89 14.82 -0.58
CA THR A 100 19.31 14.63 -1.98
C THR A 100 18.16 14.20 -2.89
N ARG A 101 16.97 14.01 -2.33
CA ARG A 101 15.78 13.53 -3.03
C ARG A 101 15.23 14.62 -3.93
N THR A 102 15.09 14.33 -5.20
CA THR A 102 14.49 15.23 -6.20
C THR A 102 13.23 14.60 -6.77
N SER A 103 12.33 15.40 -7.34
CA SER A 103 11.13 14.91 -8.02
C SER A 103 11.44 13.88 -9.11
N ASN A 104 12.51 14.10 -9.88
CA ASN A 104 12.95 13.15 -10.90
C ASN A 104 13.36 11.79 -10.30
N LYS A 105 14.13 11.79 -9.19
CA LYS A 105 14.50 10.55 -8.49
C LYS A 105 13.27 9.81 -7.96
N VAL A 106 12.30 10.53 -7.41
CA VAL A 106 11.03 9.94 -6.93
C VAL A 106 10.28 9.27 -8.07
N LEU A 107 10.11 9.95 -9.20
CA LEU A 107 9.41 9.40 -10.37
C LEU A 107 10.13 8.19 -10.96
N GLU A 108 11.45 8.24 -11.10
CA GLU A 108 12.26 7.11 -11.60
C GLU A 108 12.11 5.88 -10.69
N ARG A 109 12.21 6.06 -9.37
CA ARG A 109 12.04 4.99 -8.39
C ARG A 109 10.63 4.42 -8.41
N ALA A 110 9.62 5.28 -8.48
CA ALA A 110 8.23 4.88 -8.58
C ALA A 110 7.98 4.05 -9.84
N GLU A 111 8.44 4.51 -11.00
CA GLU A 111 8.28 3.78 -12.25
C GLU A 111 9.01 2.43 -12.26
N LYS A 112 10.22 2.38 -11.74
CA LYS A 112 10.99 1.14 -11.56
C LYS A 112 10.28 0.16 -10.64
N SER A 113 9.72 0.64 -9.51
CA SER A 113 8.94 -0.17 -8.56
C SER A 113 7.67 -0.73 -9.21
N LEU A 114 6.94 0.08 -9.95
CA LEU A 114 5.73 -0.34 -10.69
C LEU A 114 6.03 -1.43 -11.71
N ASN A 115 7.10 -1.26 -12.50
CA ASN A 115 7.50 -2.26 -13.49
C ASN A 115 7.90 -3.58 -12.83
N LEU A 116 8.63 -3.52 -11.71
CA LEU A 116 9.00 -4.71 -10.93
C LEU A 116 7.77 -5.41 -10.36
N ALA A 117 6.83 -4.66 -9.79
CA ALA A 117 5.60 -5.19 -9.24
C ALA A 117 4.72 -5.88 -10.31
N ILE A 118 4.55 -5.26 -11.47
CA ILE A 118 3.80 -5.85 -12.58
C ILE A 118 4.45 -7.15 -13.04
N LYS A 119 5.79 -7.16 -13.18
CA LYS A 119 6.56 -8.35 -13.54
C LYS A 119 6.35 -9.50 -12.53
N ASN A 120 6.20 -9.17 -11.25
CA ASN A 120 6.00 -10.14 -10.16
C ASN A 120 4.52 -10.43 -9.85
N GLY A 121 3.59 -10.04 -10.71
CA GLY A 121 2.19 -10.45 -10.61
C GLY A 121 1.33 -9.61 -9.66
N TYR A 122 1.73 -8.42 -9.28
CA TYR A 122 0.88 -7.51 -8.51
C TYR A 122 -0.22 -6.89 -9.39
N ARG A 123 -1.43 -6.73 -8.81
CA ARG A 123 -2.59 -6.09 -9.45
C ARG A 123 -2.97 -4.76 -8.85
N ALA A 124 -2.59 -4.54 -7.60
CA ALA A 124 -2.86 -3.30 -6.89
C ALA A 124 -1.73 -3.00 -5.91
N ILE A 125 -1.44 -1.71 -5.71
CA ILE A 125 -0.40 -1.23 -4.79
C ILE A 125 -0.89 0.06 -4.14
N ARG A 126 -0.63 0.20 -2.84
CA ARG A 126 -0.70 1.46 -2.11
C ARG A 126 0.72 1.89 -1.77
N SER A 127 1.11 3.10 -2.19
CA SER A 127 2.42 3.67 -1.89
C SER A 127 2.31 4.97 -1.11
N HIS A 128 2.98 5.02 0.02
CA HIS A 128 3.19 6.21 0.82
C HIS A 128 4.34 7.00 0.23
N VAL A 129 4.16 8.30 0.08
CA VAL A 129 5.14 9.24 -0.45
C VAL A 129 5.40 10.30 0.62
N ASP A 130 6.64 10.40 1.07
CA ASP A 130 7.01 11.40 2.07
C ASP A 130 6.71 12.81 1.54
N THR A 131 6.00 13.60 2.34
CA THR A 131 5.46 14.90 1.95
C THR A 131 5.85 15.95 2.98
N TYR A 132 6.41 17.06 2.51
CA TYR A 132 6.94 18.13 3.34
C TYR A 132 6.53 19.50 2.80
N GLU A 133 6.48 20.49 3.68
CA GLU A 133 6.06 21.85 3.35
C GLU A 133 6.95 22.54 2.29
N SER A 134 8.24 22.17 2.24
CA SER A 134 9.20 22.69 1.25
C SER A 134 9.14 21.97 -0.11
N GLN A 135 8.28 20.98 -0.25
CA GLN A 135 8.19 20.18 -1.47
C GLN A 135 7.25 20.87 -2.48
N ASP A 136 7.70 20.98 -3.73
CA ASP A 136 6.85 21.46 -4.81
C ASP A 136 5.69 20.49 -5.09
N ASN A 137 4.45 20.98 -5.02
CA ASN A 137 3.24 20.19 -5.32
C ASN A 137 3.23 19.62 -6.75
N ASN A 138 4.05 20.12 -7.66
CA ASN A 138 4.18 19.58 -9.02
C ASN A 138 4.52 18.10 -9.05
N ILE A 139 5.19 17.55 -8.00
CA ILE A 139 5.47 16.12 -7.92
C ILE A 139 4.18 15.29 -7.90
N TRP A 140 3.12 15.79 -7.26
CA TRP A 140 1.84 15.08 -7.19
C TRP A 140 1.14 15.00 -8.53
N ASP A 141 1.21 16.06 -9.35
CA ASP A 141 0.69 16.01 -10.71
C ASP A 141 1.41 14.95 -11.57
N GLU A 142 2.71 14.85 -11.44
CA GLU A 142 3.50 13.82 -12.14
C GLU A 142 3.21 12.41 -11.63
N LEU A 143 3.03 12.23 -10.32
CA LEU A 143 2.64 10.94 -9.74
C LEU A 143 1.23 10.52 -10.21
N PHE A 144 0.28 11.45 -10.32
CA PHE A 144 -1.04 11.17 -10.87
C PHE A 144 -1.02 10.86 -12.38
N LYS A 145 -0.13 11.50 -13.14
CA LYS A 145 0.12 11.10 -14.54
C LYS A 145 0.67 9.67 -14.61
N LEU A 146 1.60 9.33 -13.73
CA LEU A 146 2.14 7.97 -13.62
C LEU A 146 1.05 6.96 -13.25
N GLN A 147 0.20 7.27 -12.27
CA GLN A 147 -0.96 6.44 -11.88
C GLN A 147 -1.87 6.17 -13.08
N LYS A 148 -2.20 7.22 -13.85
CA LYS A 148 -3.01 7.10 -15.08
C LYS A 148 -2.32 6.25 -16.15
N LYS A 149 -1.02 6.44 -16.38
CA LYS A 149 -0.20 5.67 -17.34
C LYS A 149 -0.27 4.17 -17.07
N TYR A 150 -0.29 3.76 -15.80
CA TYR A 150 -0.28 2.35 -15.40
C TYR A 150 -1.67 1.76 -15.11
N SER A 151 -2.74 2.54 -15.19
CA SER A 151 -4.10 2.15 -14.78
C SER A 151 -4.66 0.90 -15.48
N SER A 152 -4.26 0.62 -16.72
CA SER A 152 -4.65 -0.60 -17.45
C SER A 152 -3.95 -1.87 -16.97
N LYS A 153 -2.85 -1.76 -16.23
CA LYS A 153 -2.02 -2.88 -15.79
C LYS A 153 -2.15 -3.16 -14.30
N LEU A 154 -2.34 -2.10 -13.49
CA LEU A 154 -2.28 -2.15 -12.04
C LEU A 154 -3.09 -0.99 -11.44
N LYS A 155 -3.84 -1.26 -10.36
CA LYS A 155 -4.48 -0.21 -9.54
C LYS A 155 -3.44 0.37 -8.58
N LEU A 156 -3.17 1.66 -8.69
CA LEU A 156 -2.23 2.37 -7.83
C LEU A 156 -2.98 3.37 -6.95
N GLN A 157 -2.68 3.38 -5.66
CA GLN A 157 -3.10 4.40 -4.71
C GLN A 157 -1.89 5.09 -4.13
N PHE A 158 -1.95 6.41 -3.98
CA PHE A 158 -0.93 7.19 -3.31
C PHE A 158 -1.44 7.77 -2.00
N VAL A 159 -0.60 7.71 -0.98
CA VAL A 159 -0.79 8.33 0.32
C VAL A 159 0.26 9.42 0.50
N ALA A 160 -0.15 10.66 0.75
CA ALA A 160 0.78 11.71 1.14
C ALA A 160 1.15 11.53 2.62
N LEU A 161 2.31 10.97 2.88
CA LEU A 161 2.81 10.74 4.23
C LEU A 161 3.47 12.00 4.77
N ALA A 162 2.77 12.72 5.64
CA ALA A 162 3.22 13.97 6.22
C ALA A 162 3.16 13.96 7.75
N PRO A 163 3.96 14.78 8.45
CA PRO A 163 3.72 15.07 9.85
C PRO A 163 2.32 15.67 10.05
N LEU A 164 1.68 15.41 11.20
CA LEU A 164 0.30 15.87 11.44
C LEU A 164 0.12 17.40 11.37
N ASP A 165 1.15 18.18 11.74
CA ASP A 165 1.14 19.63 11.67
C ASP A 165 1.15 20.18 10.24
N PHE A 166 1.66 19.42 9.28
CA PHE A 166 1.55 19.77 7.86
C PHE A 166 0.09 20.00 7.43
N TRP A 167 -0.83 19.17 7.91
CA TRP A 167 -2.26 19.26 7.54
C TRP A 167 -3.00 20.46 8.16
N ASP A 168 -2.39 21.17 9.12
CA ASP A 168 -2.92 22.43 9.68
C ASP A 168 -2.27 23.67 9.02
N THR A 169 -1.71 23.51 7.81
CA THR A 169 -1.11 24.60 7.03
C THR A 169 -1.92 24.88 5.75
N PRO A 170 -1.81 26.10 5.15
CA PRO A 170 -2.40 26.39 3.85
C PRO A 170 -1.95 25.43 2.74
N HIS A 171 -0.67 25.02 2.77
CA HIS A 171 -0.11 24.07 1.82
C HIS A 171 -0.72 22.67 1.96
N GLY A 172 -0.89 22.19 3.20
CA GLY A 172 -1.58 20.93 3.47
C GLY A 172 -3.04 20.94 3.02
N GLU A 173 -3.74 22.06 3.23
CA GLU A 173 -5.13 22.20 2.74
C GLU A 173 -5.20 22.24 1.21
N GLU A 174 -4.26 22.90 0.54
CA GLU A 174 -4.18 22.91 -0.92
C GLU A 174 -3.96 21.49 -1.48
N LEU A 175 -3.06 20.73 -0.87
CA LEU A 175 -2.80 19.34 -1.25
C LEU A 175 -4.03 18.45 -1.00
N ALA A 176 -4.71 18.60 0.13
CA ALA A 176 -5.95 17.87 0.41
C ALA A 176 -7.03 18.18 -0.64
N ARG A 177 -7.16 19.45 -1.06
CA ARG A 177 -8.06 19.83 -2.13
C ARG A 177 -7.68 19.21 -3.48
N MET A 178 -6.38 19.13 -3.79
CA MET A 178 -5.86 18.45 -4.99
C MET A 178 -6.20 16.95 -5.00
N PHE A 179 -6.19 16.32 -3.83
CA PHE A 179 -6.50 14.89 -3.64
C PHE A 179 -7.99 14.57 -3.70
N SER A 180 -8.86 15.55 -3.56
CA SER A 180 -10.31 15.37 -3.66
C SER A 180 -10.67 14.66 -4.98
N ASN A 181 -11.81 13.97 -5.01
CA ASN A 181 -12.25 13.12 -6.13
C ASN A 181 -11.43 11.80 -6.28
N GLY A 182 -10.92 11.27 -5.17
CA GLY A 182 -10.31 9.94 -5.13
C GLY A 182 -8.92 9.83 -5.76
N LYS A 183 -8.21 10.96 -5.91
CA LYS A 183 -6.85 10.96 -6.48
C LYS A 183 -5.80 10.49 -5.49
N GLY A 184 -5.96 10.79 -4.19
CA GLY A 184 -4.98 10.46 -3.16
C GLY A 184 -5.61 10.25 -1.79
N ILE A 185 -4.78 9.90 -0.82
CA ILE A 185 -5.14 9.57 0.56
C ILE A 185 -4.28 10.44 1.48
N LEU A 186 -4.85 10.99 2.55
CA LEU A 186 -4.08 11.69 3.56
C LEU A 186 -3.35 10.70 4.45
N GLY A 187 -2.03 10.88 4.58
CA GLY A 187 -1.20 10.09 5.46
C GLY A 187 -0.69 10.90 6.65
N GLY A 188 -0.34 10.19 7.71
CA GLY A 188 0.24 10.83 8.89
C GLY A 188 1.03 9.85 9.73
N VAL A 189 1.80 10.39 10.68
CA VAL A 189 2.62 9.61 11.60
C VAL A 189 2.17 9.89 13.04
N LEU A 190 1.79 8.84 13.75
CA LEU A 190 1.30 8.88 15.13
C LEU A 190 2.09 7.89 16.00
N VAL A 191 3.34 8.26 16.29
CA VAL A 191 4.32 7.39 16.95
C VAL A 191 4.69 7.97 18.32
N PRO A 192 4.55 7.20 19.44
CA PRO A 192 4.99 7.60 20.76
C PRO A 192 6.54 7.64 20.88
N PRO A 193 7.10 8.34 21.88
CA PRO A 193 6.42 8.98 23.01
C PRO A 193 5.81 10.34 22.67
N PHE A 194 4.61 10.61 23.19
CA PHE A 194 3.94 11.90 22.97
C PHE A 194 4.29 12.89 24.07
N VAL A 195 5.20 13.81 23.80
CA VAL A 195 5.61 14.87 24.74
C VAL A 195 4.41 15.77 25.11
N ASN A 196 3.54 16.06 24.15
CA ASN A 196 2.34 16.85 24.36
C ASN A 196 1.12 16.19 23.71
N LYS A 197 0.43 15.34 24.48
CA LYS A 197 -0.77 14.60 24.01
C LYS A 197 -1.90 15.53 23.57
N SER A 198 -2.06 16.70 24.21
CA SER A 198 -3.11 17.66 23.83
C SER A 198 -2.84 18.27 22.45
N LYS A 199 -1.59 18.62 22.16
CA LYS A 199 -1.18 19.12 20.84
C LYS A 199 -1.39 18.05 19.77
N ILE A 200 -0.99 16.80 20.03
CA ILE A 200 -1.16 15.69 19.09
C ILE A 200 -2.64 15.46 18.79
N LYS A 201 -3.52 15.42 19.79
CA LYS A 201 -4.97 15.30 19.60
C LYS A 201 -5.55 16.46 18.80
N HIS A 202 -5.07 17.68 19.03
CA HIS A 202 -5.49 18.84 18.25
C HIS A 202 -5.11 18.70 16.77
N LEU A 203 -3.86 18.39 16.47
CA LEU A 203 -3.38 18.21 15.11
C LEU A 203 -4.07 17.04 14.39
N LEU A 204 -4.27 15.92 15.10
CA LEU A 204 -5.02 14.78 14.58
C LEU A 204 -6.48 15.16 14.28
N SER A 205 -7.13 15.93 15.17
CA SER A 205 -8.48 16.46 14.92
C SER A 205 -8.54 17.31 13.66
N LYS A 206 -7.53 18.18 13.43
CA LYS A 206 -7.43 18.97 12.19
C LYS A 206 -7.29 18.11 10.96
N THR A 207 -6.43 17.09 10.99
CA THR A 207 -6.23 16.15 9.89
C THR A 207 -7.53 15.40 9.57
N LEU A 208 -8.22 14.88 10.59
CA LEU A 208 -9.50 14.15 10.44
C LEU A 208 -10.59 15.05 9.85
N LEU A 209 -10.75 16.26 10.36
CA LEU A 209 -11.72 17.23 9.85
C LEU A 209 -11.41 17.69 8.42
N LEU A 210 -10.13 17.84 8.08
CA LEU A 210 -9.69 18.15 6.73
C LEU A 210 -10.05 17.02 5.76
N ALA A 211 -9.81 15.77 6.15
CA ALA A 211 -10.19 14.62 5.35
C ALA A 211 -11.72 14.53 5.17
N ASP A 212 -12.51 14.76 6.23
CA ASP A 212 -13.98 14.81 6.11
C ASP A 212 -14.45 15.96 5.19
N LYS A 213 -13.84 17.13 5.31
CA LYS A 213 -14.14 18.30 4.46
C LYS A 213 -13.99 17.98 2.97
N TYR A 214 -12.94 17.27 2.60
CA TYR A 214 -12.63 16.94 1.21
C TYR A 214 -13.02 15.53 0.79
N LYS A 215 -13.70 14.77 1.68
CA LYS A 215 -14.13 13.37 1.46
C LYS A 215 -12.97 12.45 1.07
N LEU A 216 -11.91 12.51 1.83
CA LEU A 216 -10.68 11.76 1.63
C LEU A 216 -10.58 10.61 2.63
N GLU A 217 -9.96 9.51 2.19
CA GLU A 217 -9.49 8.45 3.08
C GLU A 217 -8.26 8.93 3.86
N ILE A 218 -8.02 8.29 5.01
CA ILE A 218 -6.82 8.49 5.83
C ILE A 218 -6.11 7.15 6.01
N ASP A 219 -4.77 7.19 5.95
CA ASP A 219 -3.90 6.06 6.19
C ASP A 219 -2.73 6.52 7.08
N LEU A 220 -2.64 5.99 8.30
CA LEU A 220 -1.72 6.46 9.32
C LEU A 220 -0.68 5.39 9.69
N HIS A 221 0.58 5.80 9.80
CA HIS A 221 1.61 5.04 10.49
C HIS A 221 1.42 5.21 12.00
N ILE A 222 1.03 4.15 12.69
CA ILE A 222 0.68 4.22 14.11
C ILE A 222 1.55 3.25 14.91
N ASP A 223 2.06 3.73 16.06
CA ASP A 223 2.80 2.92 17.04
C ASP A 223 4.05 2.21 16.48
N GLU A 224 4.71 2.77 15.47
CA GLU A 224 5.99 2.27 14.95
C GLU A 224 7.14 2.53 15.95
N SER A 225 6.96 2.09 17.19
CA SER A 225 7.92 2.28 18.28
C SER A 225 7.72 1.20 19.34
N PRO A 226 8.79 0.70 19.97
CA PRO A 226 8.68 -0.16 21.15
C PRO A 226 8.27 0.60 22.42
N ILE A 227 8.24 1.94 22.36
CA ILE A 227 7.91 2.80 23.51
C ILE A 227 6.40 3.03 23.55
N GLU A 228 5.77 2.79 24.69
CA GLU A 228 4.33 2.95 24.92
C GLU A 228 3.45 2.24 23.86
N PRO A 229 3.54 0.93 23.67
CA PRO A 229 2.75 0.22 22.67
C PRO A 229 1.25 0.48 22.82
N GLY A 230 0.56 0.81 21.70
CA GLY A 230 -0.86 1.12 21.69
C GLY A 230 -1.22 2.55 22.10
N ALA A 231 -0.24 3.40 22.43
CA ALA A 231 -0.52 4.80 22.81
C ALA A 231 -1.05 5.61 21.61
N GLY A 232 -0.58 5.34 20.42
CA GLY A 232 -1.04 5.99 19.19
C GLY A 232 -2.48 5.61 18.85
N ILE A 233 -2.80 4.33 18.84
CA ILE A 233 -4.18 3.88 18.57
C ILE A 233 -5.14 4.42 19.64
N LYS A 234 -4.73 4.48 20.90
CA LYS A 234 -5.54 5.08 21.97
C LYS A 234 -5.83 6.56 21.72
N VAL A 235 -4.83 7.35 21.32
CA VAL A 235 -5.00 8.76 20.98
C VAL A 235 -5.94 8.93 19.79
N LEU A 236 -5.82 8.07 18.76
CA LEU A 236 -6.71 8.09 17.61
C LEU A 236 -8.16 7.85 18.02
N LEU A 237 -8.46 6.78 18.76
CA LEU A 237 -9.80 6.43 19.19
C LEU A 237 -10.42 7.54 20.06
N GLU A 238 -9.69 8.06 21.05
CA GLU A 238 -10.15 9.16 21.90
C GLU A 238 -10.42 10.46 21.11
N THR A 239 -9.76 10.64 19.97
CA THR A 239 -9.96 11.81 19.11
C THR A 239 -11.18 11.64 18.23
N ILE A 240 -11.37 10.45 17.64
CA ILE A 240 -12.54 10.11 16.80
C ILE A 240 -13.82 10.22 17.63
N ASP A 241 -13.84 9.64 18.83
CA ASP A 241 -15.01 9.68 19.73
C ASP A 241 -15.47 11.11 20.03
N LYS A 242 -14.50 12.03 20.21
CA LYS A 242 -14.80 13.45 20.47
C LYS A 242 -15.34 14.19 19.26
N LEU A 243 -14.92 13.82 18.06
CA LEU A 243 -15.29 14.52 16.84
C LEU A 243 -16.66 14.05 16.27
N ASN A 244 -17.16 12.92 16.76
CA ASN A 244 -18.40 12.29 16.26
C ASN A 244 -18.41 12.14 14.72
N ILE A 245 -17.24 11.85 14.13
CA ILE A 245 -17.08 11.57 12.69
C ILE A 245 -17.38 10.08 12.44
N LYS A 246 -18.03 9.80 11.31
CA LYS A 246 -18.15 8.41 10.83
C LYS A 246 -16.83 8.04 10.15
N VAL A 247 -16.14 7.06 10.72
CA VAL A 247 -14.93 6.45 10.17
C VAL A 247 -15.30 5.26 9.30
#